data_c978e6f655ccc6f60493e19e4b3b1565
#
_entry.id   c978e6f655ccc6f60493e19e4b3b1565
#
_cell.length_a   1.000
_cell.length_b   1.000
_cell.length_c   1.000
_cell.angle_alpha   90.00
_cell.angle_beta   90.00
_cell.angle_gamma   90.00
#
_symmetry.space_group_name_H-M   'P 1'
#
loop_
_entity.id
_entity.type
_entity.pdbx_description
1 polymer ?
#
loop_
_entity_poly.entity_id
_entity_poly.type
_entity_poly.pdbx_seq_one_letter_code
_entity_poly.pdbx_strand_id
1 'polypeptide(L)' 'MLSCEGTGKNIEQAIENALFELKATREDVDIKILNPGGFLKKAKVLVTIADDAKEKYERKEKLKEAERKEE' A
#
# COMPACT_ATOMS: atom_id res chain seq x y z
N MET A 1 -7.33 5.37 2.00
CA MET A 1 -7.51 3.99 1.54
C MET A 1 -6.62 3.05 2.31
N LEU A 2 -7.17 1.90 2.68
CA LEU A 2 -6.44 0.96 3.52
C LEU A 2 -5.87 -0.22 2.73
N SER A 3 -6.03 -0.22 1.44
CA SER A 3 -5.45 -1.23 0.58
C SER A 3 -5.08 -0.63 -0.77
N CYS A 4 -4.13 -1.26 -1.44
CA CYS A 4 -3.66 -0.79 -2.74
C CYS A 4 -3.06 -1.96 -3.53
N GLU A 5 -3.29 -1.97 -4.83
CA GLU A 5 -2.63 -2.93 -5.70
C GLU A 5 -1.36 -2.31 -6.23
N GLY A 6 -0.25 -3.05 -6.14
CA GLY A 6 1.02 -2.63 -6.69
C GLY A 6 1.43 -3.51 -7.84
N THR A 7 2.09 -2.94 -8.83
CA THR A 7 2.66 -3.68 -9.96
C THR A 7 4.11 -3.29 -10.12
N GLY A 8 4.89 -4.21 -10.66
CA GLY A 8 6.31 -3.96 -10.91
C GLY A 8 6.92 -5.08 -11.73
N LYS A 9 8.21 -4.98 -11.98
CA LYS A 9 8.92 -6.00 -12.75
C LYS A 9 9.04 -7.31 -11.98
N ASN A 10 9.01 -7.23 -10.67
CA ASN A 10 9.05 -8.40 -9.79
C ASN A 10 8.18 -8.14 -8.58
N ILE A 11 8.04 -9.15 -7.73
CA ILE A 11 7.19 -9.05 -6.55
C ILE A 11 7.66 -7.93 -5.62
N GLU A 12 8.95 -7.85 -5.36
CA GLU A 12 9.48 -6.82 -4.48
C GLU A 12 9.17 -5.42 -4.96
N GLN A 13 9.36 -5.17 -6.22
CA GLN A 13 9.07 -3.87 -6.78
C GLN A 13 7.57 -3.54 -6.73
N ALA A 14 6.74 -4.55 -6.98
CA ALA A 14 5.30 -4.38 -6.87
C ALA A 14 4.90 -3.99 -5.44
N ILE A 15 5.49 -4.64 -4.45
CA ILE A 15 5.26 -4.33 -3.04
C ILE A 15 5.70 -2.90 -2.72
N GLU A 16 6.88 -2.52 -3.14
CA GLU A 16 7.38 -1.17 -2.90
C GLU A 16 6.49 -0.11 -3.52
N ASN A 17 6.02 -0.35 -4.72
CA ASN A 17 5.11 0.59 -5.38
C ASN A 17 3.80 0.72 -4.62
N ALA A 18 3.24 -0.39 -4.14
CA ALA A 18 2.02 -0.36 -3.35
C ALA A 18 2.23 0.35 -2.02
N LEU A 19 3.34 0.08 -1.35
CA LEU A 19 3.66 0.75 -0.08
C LEU A 19 3.83 2.26 -0.27
N PHE A 20 4.44 2.65 -1.35
CA PHE A 20 4.60 4.05 -1.68
C PHE A 20 3.24 4.74 -1.84
N GLU A 21 2.32 4.09 -2.54
CA GLU A 21 0.98 4.63 -2.72
C GLU A 21 0.23 4.77 -1.39
N LEU A 22 0.35 3.76 -0.53
CA LEU A 22 -0.30 3.77 0.78
C LEU A 22 0.44 4.64 1.79
N LYS A 23 1.70 4.94 1.52
CA LYS A 23 2.60 5.61 2.47
C LYS A 23 2.71 4.82 3.77
N ALA A 24 2.79 3.50 3.63
CA ALA A 24 2.84 2.57 4.76
C ALA A 24 4.17 1.81 4.75
N THR A 25 4.45 1.11 5.83
CA THR A 25 5.63 0.27 5.94
C THR A 25 5.22 -1.20 5.84
N ARG A 26 6.18 -2.06 5.49
CA ARG A 26 5.90 -3.50 5.38
C ARG A 26 5.39 -4.10 6.68
N GLU A 27 5.82 -3.57 7.79
CA GLU A 27 5.44 -4.09 9.11
C GLU A 27 3.96 -3.86 9.42
N ASP A 28 3.39 -2.83 8.82
CA ASP A 28 2.02 -2.41 9.09
C ASP A 28 1.01 -2.97 8.09
N VAL A 29 1.45 -3.80 7.15
CA VAL A 29 0.58 -4.25 6.06
C VAL A 29 0.63 -5.76 5.90
N ASP A 30 -0.46 -6.29 5.33
CA ASP A 30 -0.52 -7.67 4.84
C ASP A 30 -0.34 -7.64 3.33
N ILE A 31 0.51 -8.49 2.83
CA ILE A 31 0.83 -8.53 1.40
C ILE A 31 0.30 -9.81 0.80
N LYS A 32 -0.51 -9.68 -0.24
CA LYS A 32 -1.04 -10.82 -0.96
C LYS A 32 -0.57 -10.76 -2.41
N ILE A 33 0.04 -11.83 -2.87
CA ILE A 33 0.53 -11.91 -4.24
C ILE A 33 -0.62 -12.31 -5.15
N LEU A 34 -1.01 -11.42 -6.05
CA LEU A 34 -2.08 -11.69 -7.02
C LEU A 34 -1.51 -12.33 -8.27
N ASN A 35 -0.35 -11.87 -8.72
CA ASN A 35 0.34 -12.42 -9.87
C ASN A 35 1.83 -12.33 -9.60
N PRO A 36 2.53 -13.46 -9.48
CA PRO A 36 3.97 -13.42 -9.17
C PRO A 36 4.82 -12.88 -10.32
N GLY A 37 4.21 -12.62 -11.45
CA GLY A 37 4.94 -12.22 -12.64
C GLY A 37 5.48 -13.43 -13.37
N GLY A 38 6.17 -13.20 -14.44
CA GLY A 38 6.74 -14.25 -15.25
C GLY A 38 7.61 -13.65 -16.31
N PHE A 39 7.96 -14.44 -17.31
CA PHE A 39 8.91 -14.03 -18.33
C PHE A 39 8.49 -12.74 -19.04
N LEU A 40 7.21 -12.56 -19.31
CA LEU A 40 6.70 -11.36 -19.99
C LEU A 40 5.57 -10.67 -19.23
N LYS A 41 5.35 -11.06 -17.98
CA LYS A 41 4.26 -10.49 -17.18
C LYS A 41 4.78 -9.74 -15.99
N LYS A 42 4.12 -8.64 -15.67
CA LYS A 42 4.45 -7.86 -14.48
C LYS A 42 3.91 -8.55 -13.24
N ALA A 43 4.64 -8.42 -12.15
CA ALA A 43 4.15 -8.89 -10.86
C ALA A 43 3.06 -7.96 -10.34
N LYS A 44 2.08 -8.52 -9.66
CA LYS A 44 0.98 -7.76 -9.09
C LYS A 44 0.73 -8.25 -7.67
N VAL A 45 0.62 -7.32 -6.75
CA VAL A 45 0.37 -7.65 -5.35
C VAL A 45 -0.74 -6.77 -4.81
N LEU A 46 -1.43 -7.28 -3.80
CA LEU A 46 -2.39 -6.49 -3.04
C LEU A 46 -1.81 -6.26 -1.66
N VAL A 47 -1.67 -5.02 -1.27
CA VAL A 47 -1.16 -4.63 0.03
C VAL A 47 -2.29 -4.01 0.82
N THR A 48 -2.57 -4.57 1.99
CA THR A 48 -3.66 -4.11 2.85
C THR A 48 -3.09 -3.75 4.21
N ILE A 49 -3.49 -2.61 4.75
CA ILE A 49 -3.05 -2.22 6.08
C ILE A 49 -3.67 -3.15 7.11
N ALA A 50 -2.83 -3.70 8.00
CA ALA A 50 -3.27 -4.63 9.01
C ALA A 50 -4.26 -3.98 9.98
N ASP A 51 -5.14 -4.78 10.56
CA ASP A 51 -6.19 -4.27 11.44
C ASP A 51 -5.64 -3.47 12.62
N ASP A 52 -4.55 -3.92 13.20
CA ASP A 52 -3.95 -3.23 14.33
C ASP A 52 -3.26 -1.92 13.95
N ALA A 53 -3.01 -1.71 12.68
CA ALA A 53 -2.40 -0.48 12.17
C ALA A 53 -3.41 0.48 11.52
N LYS A 54 -4.64 0.05 11.30
CA LYS A 54 -5.64 0.87 10.61
C LYS A 54 -5.90 2.20 11.30
N GLU A 55 -6.03 2.21 12.60
CA GLU A 55 -6.28 3.45 13.34
C GLU A 55 -5.19 4.49 13.10
N LYS A 56 -3.95 4.04 13.06
CA LYS A 56 -2.81 4.91 12.84
C LYS A 56 -2.92 5.63 11.50
N TYR A 57 -3.27 4.91 10.45
CA TYR A 57 -3.35 5.49 9.11
C TYR A 57 -4.62 6.28 8.89
N GLU A 58 -5.71 5.89 9.50
CA GLU A 58 -6.95 6.66 9.45
C GLU A 58 -6.79 8.02 10.13
N ARG A 59 -6.09 8.07 11.25
CA ARG A 59 -5.80 9.34 11.93
C ARG A 59 -4.96 10.26 11.06
N LYS A 60 -3.97 9.71 10.36
CA LYS A 60 -3.14 10.51 9.47
C LYS A 60 -3.93 11.10 8.33
N GLU A 61 -4.85 10.32 7.76
CA GLU A 61 -5.69 10.81 6.69
C GLU A 61 -6.59 11.96 7.16
N LYS A 62 -7.18 11.83 8.34
CA LYS A 62 -8.01 12.87 8.91
C LYS A 62 -7.22 14.14 9.20
N LEU A 63 -6.01 14.00 9.73
CA LEU A 63 -5.16 15.13 9.99
C LEU A 63 -4.78 15.89 8.72
N LYS A 64 -4.47 15.14 7.67
CA LYS A 64 -4.13 15.73 6.39
C LYS A 64 -5.31 16.49 5.77
N GLU A 65 -6.50 15.95 5.90
CA GLU A 65 -7.70 16.62 5.41
C GLU A 65 -7.95 17.92 6.17
N ALA A 66 -7.78 17.90 7.48
CA ALA A 66 -7.91 19.09 8.30
C ALA A 66 -6.91 20.17 7.89
N GLU A 67 -5.67 19.79 7.65
CA GLU A 67 -4.64 20.71 7.20
C GLU A 67 -4.99 21.32 5.85
N ARG A 68 -5.50 20.53 4.92
CA ARG A 68 -5.93 21.05 3.62
C ARG A 68 -7.04 22.07 3.73
N LYS A 69 -7.96 21.85 4.65
CA LYS A 69 -9.08 22.76 4.84
C LYS A 69 -8.67 24.10 5.41
N GLU A 70 -7.57 24.10 6.17
CA GLU A 70 -7.06 25.33 6.75
C GLU A 70 -6.33 26.20 5.72
N GLU A 71 -5.87 25.59 4.66
CA GLU A 71 -5.21 26.33 3.59
C GLU A 71 -6.25 27.00 2.67
#